data_5fa85110f408e90d84820dbb5008208c
#
_entry.id   5fa85110f408e90d84820dbb5008208c
#
_cell.length_a   1.000
_cell.length_b   1.000
_cell.length_c   1.000
_cell.angle_alpha   90.00
_cell.angle_beta   90.00
_cell.angle_gamma   90.00
#
_symmetry.space_group_name_H-M   'P 1'
#
loop_
_entity.id
_entity.type
_entity.pdbx_description
1 polymer ?
#
loop_
_entity_poly.entity_id
_entity_poly.type
_entity_poly.pdbx_seq_one_letter_code
_entity_poly.pdbx_strand_id
1 'polypeptide(L)'
;MGKGGKVPHDRGHLLWTSAEGPSNRLLASIDRWVGAVLADDGIDMPLMGRAEAATATVIARSEGLVAGTAAVDHLLQIWAPEVRVSWSASDGRQVGNEDEIGRFTGPADVLLTIERSVLNLLGQLSGIATSARTWATVAPGQVACTRKTVYGLLDKWAVHLGGCLTHRRNRQ
;
A
#
# COMPACT_ATOMS: atom_id res chain seq x y z
N MET A 1 17.78 30.16 -15.38
CA MET A 1 16.94 29.56 -14.33
C MET A 1 15.53 29.44 -14.88
N GLY A 2 15.19 28.29 -15.41
CA GLY A 2 13.84 28.01 -15.93
C GLY A 2 12.84 27.99 -14.78
N LYS A 3 11.76 28.77 -14.91
CA LYS A 3 10.61 28.66 -14.02
C LYS A 3 10.09 27.24 -14.13
N GLY A 4 10.37 26.39 -13.11
CA GLY A 4 9.82 25.05 -13.03
C GLY A 4 8.30 25.15 -13.07
N GLY A 5 7.73 24.85 -14.23
CA GLY A 5 6.28 24.81 -14.38
C GLY A 5 5.74 23.74 -13.45
N LYS A 6 4.82 24.10 -12.55
CA LYS A 6 4.07 23.11 -11.77
C LYS A 6 3.50 22.08 -12.74
N VAL A 7 3.81 20.79 -12.50
CA VAL A 7 3.17 19.73 -13.27
C VAL A 7 1.66 19.85 -13.05
N PRO A 8 0.89 20.15 -14.10
CA PRO A 8 -0.54 20.29 -13.95
C PRO A 8 -1.16 18.94 -13.55
N HIS A 9 -2.22 18.98 -12.78
CA HIS A 9 -3.02 17.81 -12.39
C HIS A 9 -2.40 16.86 -11.34
N ASP A 10 -1.48 17.33 -10.49
CA ASP A 10 -1.14 16.52 -9.31
C ASP A 10 -2.39 16.35 -8.42
N ARG A 11 -2.72 15.10 -8.12
CA ARG A 11 -3.95 14.70 -7.41
C ARG A 11 -3.68 13.69 -6.28
N GLY A 12 -2.42 13.56 -5.85
CA GLY A 12 -2.04 12.61 -4.81
C GLY A 12 -2.78 12.84 -3.50
N HIS A 13 -2.88 14.09 -3.07
CA HIS A 13 -3.62 14.50 -1.87
C HIS A 13 -5.11 14.12 -1.88
N LEU A 14 -5.71 13.88 -3.06
CA LEU A 14 -7.09 13.41 -3.19
C LEU A 14 -7.20 11.88 -3.12
N LEU A 15 -6.09 11.17 -3.04
CA LEU A 15 -6.06 9.73 -2.81
C LEU A 15 -5.85 9.42 -1.33
N TRP A 16 -4.93 10.15 -0.72
CA TRP A 16 -4.52 9.91 0.65
C TRP A 16 -3.89 11.17 1.26
N THR A 17 -4.15 11.39 2.55
CA THR A 17 -3.45 12.36 3.39
C THR A 17 -3.10 11.72 4.73
N SER A 18 -2.06 12.22 5.39
CA SER A 18 -1.69 11.74 6.73
C SER A 18 -2.75 12.03 7.80
N ALA A 19 -3.62 13.02 7.58
CA ALA A 19 -4.67 13.41 8.51
C ALA A 19 -5.95 12.59 8.35
N GLU A 20 -6.32 12.23 7.10
CA GLU A 20 -7.60 11.59 6.78
C GLU A 20 -7.44 10.13 6.32
N GLY A 21 -6.20 9.69 6.05
CA GLY A 21 -5.94 8.37 5.49
C GLY A 21 -6.40 8.25 4.01
N PRO A 22 -6.76 7.03 3.56
CA PRO A 22 -7.18 6.77 2.19
C PRO A 22 -8.58 7.31 1.90
N SER A 23 -8.76 7.94 0.74
CA SER A 23 -10.08 8.37 0.27
C SER A 23 -10.96 7.17 -0.11
N ASN A 24 -12.30 7.35 -0.07
CA ASN A 24 -13.25 6.32 -0.48
C ASN A 24 -12.97 5.79 -1.90
N ARG A 25 -12.46 6.64 -2.79
CA ARG A 25 -12.08 6.22 -4.14
C ARG A 25 -10.86 5.29 -4.14
N LEU A 26 -9.89 5.54 -3.27
CA LEU A 26 -8.74 4.65 -3.12
C LEU A 26 -9.18 3.34 -2.47
N LEU A 27 -9.99 3.37 -1.41
CA LEU A 27 -10.57 2.19 -0.77
C LEU A 27 -11.31 1.31 -1.78
N ALA A 28 -12.20 1.87 -2.59
CA ALA A 28 -12.89 1.13 -3.65
C ALA A 28 -11.96 0.55 -4.73
N SER A 29 -10.77 1.12 -4.92
CA SER A 29 -9.74 0.55 -5.80
C SER A 29 -9.00 -0.61 -5.12
N ILE A 30 -8.75 -0.50 -3.83
CA ILE A 30 -8.17 -1.56 -3.00
C ILE A 30 -9.11 -2.77 -2.99
N ASP A 31 -10.41 -2.58 -2.74
CA ASP A 31 -11.41 -3.65 -2.74
C ASP A 31 -11.37 -4.47 -4.03
N ARG A 32 -11.40 -3.80 -5.17
CA ARG A 32 -11.38 -4.49 -6.47
C ARG A 32 -10.11 -5.31 -6.68
N TRP A 33 -8.97 -4.75 -6.28
CA TRP A 33 -7.69 -5.42 -6.47
C TRP A 33 -7.55 -6.60 -5.49
N VAL A 34 -7.86 -6.39 -4.21
CA VAL A 34 -7.82 -7.43 -3.17
C VAL A 34 -8.80 -8.54 -3.50
N GLY A 35 -10.04 -8.20 -3.85
CA GLY A 35 -11.06 -9.18 -4.25
C GLY A 35 -10.63 -10.04 -5.45
N ALA A 36 -9.97 -9.45 -6.45
CA ALA A 36 -9.47 -10.20 -7.59
C ALA A 36 -8.34 -11.18 -7.19
N VAL A 37 -7.39 -10.74 -6.36
CA VAL A 37 -6.28 -11.60 -5.90
C VAL A 37 -6.79 -12.74 -5.02
N LEU A 38 -7.72 -12.46 -4.12
CA LEU A 38 -8.31 -13.50 -3.26
C LEU A 38 -9.16 -14.49 -4.05
N ALA A 39 -9.90 -14.01 -5.06
CA ALA A 39 -10.67 -14.88 -5.95
C ALA A 39 -9.77 -15.84 -6.76
N ASP A 40 -8.59 -15.39 -7.20
CA ASP A 40 -7.59 -16.26 -7.84
C ASP A 40 -7.07 -17.35 -6.89
N ASP A 41 -7.14 -17.12 -5.57
CA ASP A 41 -6.82 -18.10 -4.53
C ASP A 41 -8.04 -18.97 -4.11
N GLY A 42 -9.18 -18.79 -4.77
CA GLY A 42 -10.43 -19.50 -4.44
C GLY A 42 -11.11 -18.99 -3.16
N ILE A 43 -10.78 -17.78 -2.72
CA ILE A 43 -11.37 -17.13 -1.54
C ILE A 43 -12.43 -16.15 -2.00
N ASP A 44 -13.70 -16.50 -1.77
CA ASP A 44 -14.88 -15.74 -2.21
C ASP A 44 -15.72 -15.18 -1.04
N MET A 45 -15.32 -15.48 0.20
CA MET A 45 -16.00 -15.01 1.42
C MET A 45 -14.98 -14.69 2.53
N PRO A 46 -15.37 -13.90 3.55
CA PRO A 46 -14.53 -13.65 4.70
C PRO A 46 -14.05 -14.90 5.40
N LEU A 47 -12.79 -14.92 5.78
CA LEU A 47 -12.12 -16.04 6.41
C LEU A 47 -12.52 -16.14 7.88
N MET A 48 -12.87 -17.35 8.32
CA MET A 48 -13.15 -17.69 9.71
C MET A 48 -12.14 -18.73 10.17
N GLY A 49 -11.39 -18.39 11.23
CA GLY A 49 -10.33 -19.25 11.74
C GLY A 49 -10.85 -20.46 12.51
N ARG A 50 -10.12 -21.57 12.40
CA ARG A 50 -10.37 -22.83 13.14
C ARG A 50 -9.15 -23.29 13.93
N ALA A 51 -7.98 -22.73 13.62
CA ALA A 51 -6.74 -23.03 14.30
C ALA A 51 -6.54 -22.18 15.55
N GLU A 52 -5.59 -22.57 16.40
CA GLU A 52 -5.15 -21.76 17.53
C GLU A 52 -4.58 -20.44 17.08
N ALA A 53 -4.63 -19.45 17.98
CA ALA A 53 -4.05 -18.14 17.73
C ALA A 53 -2.53 -18.21 17.58
N ALA A 54 -2.02 -17.53 16.58
CA ALA A 54 -0.60 -17.40 16.31
C ALA A 54 -0.21 -15.92 16.10
N THR A 55 1.09 -15.67 16.06
CA THR A 55 1.64 -14.36 15.76
C THR A 55 2.60 -14.48 14.58
N ALA A 56 2.44 -13.60 13.59
CA ALA A 56 3.33 -13.45 12.45
C ALA A 56 3.91 -12.04 12.45
N THR A 57 5.21 -11.90 12.15
CA THR A 57 5.90 -10.61 12.08
C THR A 57 6.38 -10.37 10.66
N VAL A 58 6.07 -9.19 10.12
CA VAL A 58 6.59 -8.73 8.83
C VAL A 58 7.82 -7.87 9.07
N ILE A 59 8.92 -8.24 8.42
CA ILE A 59 10.24 -7.62 8.58
C ILE A 59 10.70 -7.08 7.21
N ALA A 60 11.27 -5.88 7.19
CA ALA A 60 11.91 -5.32 6.00
C ALA A 60 13.19 -6.10 5.65
N ARG A 61 13.36 -6.49 4.39
CA ARG A 61 14.56 -7.17 3.89
C ARG A 61 15.58 -6.23 3.24
N SER A 62 15.23 -4.95 3.16
CA SER A 62 16.12 -3.89 2.69
C SER A 62 15.62 -2.55 3.21
N GLU A 63 16.46 -1.52 3.11
CA GLU A 63 15.98 -0.16 3.35
C GLU A 63 14.94 0.27 2.32
N GLY A 64 13.97 1.09 2.73
CA GLY A 64 12.93 1.56 1.84
C GLY A 64 11.85 2.38 2.55
N LEU A 65 10.83 2.73 1.78
CA LEU A 65 9.66 3.45 2.25
C LEU A 65 8.48 2.49 2.35
N VAL A 66 7.89 2.38 3.53
CA VAL A 66 6.69 1.53 3.73
C VAL A 66 5.50 2.17 3.02
N ALA A 67 4.77 1.36 2.26
CA ALA A 67 3.51 1.72 1.64
C ALA A 67 2.60 0.49 1.54
N GLY A 68 1.31 0.70 1.77
CA GLY A 68 0.30 -0.36 1.69
C GLY A 68 -0.32 -0.75 3.03
N THR A 69 0.10 -0.16 4.16
CA THR A 69 -0.47 -0.52 5.47
C THR A 69 -1.97 -0.24 5.53
N ALA A 70 -2.43 0.90 5.01
CA ALA A 70 -3.86 1.19 4.93
C ALA A 70 -4.63 0.24 4.00
N ALA A 71 -4.00 -0.32 2.97
CA ALA A 71 -4.62 -1.33 2.12
C ALA A 71 -4.73 -2.68 2.84
N VAL A 72 -3.72 -3.03 3.63
CA VAL A 72 -3.75 -4.24 4.48
C VAL A 72 -4.81 -4.10 5.57
N ASP A 73 -4.90 -2.97 6.25
CA ASP A 73 -5.95 -2.73 7.25
C ASP A 73 -7.34 -2.95 6.65
N HIS A 74 -7.56 -2.42 5.44
CA HIS A 74 -8.81 -2.59 4.74
C HIS A 74 -9.08 -4.04 4.32
N LEU A 75 -8.04 -4.78 3.86
CA LEU A 75 -8.12 -6.21 3.58
C LEU A 75 -8.54 -6.98 4.85
N LEU A 76 -7.86 -6.74 5.98
CA LEU A 76 -8.16 -7.44 7.23
C LEU A 76 -9.58 -7.17 7.70
N GLN A 77 -10.02 -5.92 7.63
CA GLN A 77 -11.37 -5.54 8.06
C GLN A 77 -12.47 -6.31 7.32
N ILE A 78 -12.29 -6.57 6.03
CA ILE A 78 -13.32 -7.20 5.19
C ILE A 78 -13.13 -8.71 5.12
N TRP A 79 -11.91 -9.18 4.94
CA TRP A 79 -11.63 -10.58 4.57
C TRP A 79 -11.07 -11.43 5.71
N ALA A 80 -10.48 -10.82 6.72
CA ALA A 80 -9.90 -11.53 7.86
C ALA A 80 -10.18 -10.79 9.19
N PRO A 81 -11.45 -10.60 9.58
CA PRO A 81 -11.84 -9.74 10.71
C PRO A 81 -11.34 -10.23 12.07
N GLU A 82 -10.91 -11.49 12.18
CA GLU A 82 -10.33 -12.06 13.40
C GLU A 82 -8.83 -11.74 13.55
N VAL A 83 -8.17 -11.26 12.48
CA VAL A 83 -6.76 -10.88 12.52
C VAL A 83 -6.64 -9.43 12.99
N ARG A 84 -5.72 -9.20 13.91
CA ARG A 84 -5.33 -7.87 14.39
C ARG A 84 -3.91 -7.58 13.95
N VAL A 85 -3.63 -6.33 13.58
CA VAL A 85 -2.29 -5.88 13.26
C VAL A 85 -1.88 -4.74 14.16
N SER A 86 -0.61 -4.74 14.58
CA SER A 86 0.06 -3.62 15.24
C SER A 86 1.21 -3.19 14.32
N TRP A 87 1.13 -1.96 13.81
CA TRP A 87 2.14 -1.41 12.92
C TRP A 87 3.28 -0.76 13.68
N SER A 88 4.52 -1.18 13.43
CA SER A 88 5.75 -0.52 13.87
C SER A 88 6.18 0.56 12.88
N ALA A 89 5.80 0.40 11.60
CA ALA A 89 6.01 1.39 10.55
C ALA A 89 4.75 1.49 9.68
N SER A 90 4.24 2.70 9.44
CA SER A 90 3.07 2.98 8.62
C SER A 90 3.43 3.62 7.29
N ASP A 91 2.42 3.86 6.45
CA ASP A 91 2.56 4.47 5.12
C ASP A 91 3.39 5.76 5.15
N GLY A 92 4.42 5.81 4.31
CA GLY A 92 5.37 6.93 4.21
C GLY A 92 6.55 6.87 5.18
N ARG A 93 6.62 5.88 6.08
CA ARG A 93 7.75 5.70 7.02
C ARG A 93 8.95 5.06 6.32
N GLN A 94 10.13 5.64 6.55
CA GLN A 94 11.40 5.03 6.17
C GLN A 94 11.74 3.89 7.13
N VAL A 95 12.20 2.76 6.59
CA VAL A 95 12.69 1.59 7.34
C VAL A 95 14.05 1.16 6.82
N GLY A 96 14.83 0.54 7.69
CA GLY A 96 16.10 -0.12 7.38
C GLY A 96 15.93 -1.63 7.16
N ASN A 97 17.05 -2.29 6.84
CA ASN A 97 17.06 -3.76 6.79
C ASN A 97 16.81 -4.32 8.20
N GLU A 98 16.03 -5.40 8.29
CA GLU A 98 15.62 -6.09 9.52
C GLU A 98 14.67 -5.29 10.44
N ASP A 99 14.22 -4.09 10.07
CA ASP A 99 13.18 -3.38 10.82
C ASP A 99 11.84 -4.13 10.80
N GLU A 100 11.18 -4.21 11.96
CA GLU A 100 9.81 -4.72 12.05
C GLU A 100 8.85 -3.70 11.41
N ILE A 101 8.06 -4.16 10.43
CA ILE A 101 7.01 -3.35 9.80
C ILE A 101 5.72 -3.47 10.58
N GLY A 102 5.35 -4.69 10.98
CA GLY A 102 4.14 -4.91 11.75
C GLY A 102 4.01 -6.34 12.23
N ARG A 103 3.15 -6.52 13.22
CA ARG A 103 2.88 -7.79 13.89
C ARG A 103 1.40 -8.13 13.79
N PHE A 104 1.11 -9.31 13.25
CA PHE A 104 -0.23 -9.83 13.03
C PHE A 104 -0.53 -10.92 14.06
N THR A 105 -1.72 -10.88 14.65
CA THR A 105 -2.18 -11.88 15.63
C THR A 105 -3.58 -12.33 15.25
N GLY A 106 -3.80 -13.63 15.18
CA GLY A 106 -5.07 -14.24 14.82
C GLY A 106 -4.97 -15.75 14.64
N PRO A 107 -6.02 -16.42 14.16
CA PRO A 107 -5.98 -17.86 13.88
C PRO A 107 -4.88 -18.20 12.87
N ALA A 108 -4.08 -19.22 13.14
CA ALA A 108 -2.91 -19.58 12.33
C ALA A 108 -3.26 -19.90 10.86
N ASP A 109 -4.38 -20.59 10.63
CA ASP A 109 -4.88 -20.91 9.29
C ASP A 109 -5.28 -19.67 8.50
N VAL A 110 -5.89 -18.68 9.14
CA VAL A 110 -6.23 -17.39 8.51
C VAL A 110 -4.96 -16.60 8.17
N LEU A 111 -3.99 -16.53 9.12
CA LEU A 111 -2.72 -15.83 8.90
C LEU A 111 -1.98 -16.41 7.70
N LEU A 112 -1.87 -17.73 7.58
CA LEU A 112 -1.23 -18.41 6.44
C LEU A 112 -1.97 -18.15 5.13
N THR A 113 -3.29 -18.10 5.17
CA THR A 113 -4.11 -17.86 3.96
C THR A 113 -3.93 -16.45 3.40
N ILE A 114 -3.87 -15.44 4.27
CA ILE A 114 -3.71 -14.04 3.82
C ILE A 114 -2.26 -13.61 3.58
N GLU A 115 -1.28 -14.40 3.99
CA GLU A 115 0.15 -14.06 3.95
C GLU A 115 0.56 -13.50 2.58
N ARG A 116 0.28 -14.25 1.51
CA ARG A 116 0.65 -13.84 0.14
C ARG A 116 0.05 -12.50 -0.26
N SER A 117 -1.24 -12.30 0.01
CA SER A 117 -1.94 -11.06 -0.35
C SER A 117 -1.40 -9.86 0.42
N VAL A 118 -1.11 -10.03 1.73
CA VAL A 118 -0.50 -9.00 2.58
C VAL A 118 0.90 -8.65 2.09
N LEU A 119 1.75 -9.66 1.87
CA LEU A 119 3.14 -9.44 1.41
C LEU A 119 3.20 -8.84 0.01
N ASN A 120 2.31 -9.23 -0.90
CA ASN A 120 2.22 -8.65 -2.24
C ASN A 120 1.82 -7.17 -2.18
N LEU A 121 0.82 -6.81 -1.36
CA LEU A 121 0.41 -5.41 -1.17
C LEU A 121 1.57 -4.56 -0.63
N LEU A 122 2.16 -4.98 0.49
CA LEU A 122 3.26 -4.25 1.12
C LEU A 122 4.49 -4.17 0.23
N GLY A 123 4.91 -5.28 -0.36
CA GLY A 123 6.13 -5.34 -1.19
C GLY A 123 6.00 -4.52 -2.46
N GLN A 124 4.89 -4.67 -3.18
CA GLN A 124 4.64 -3.93 -4.42
C GLN A 124 4.57 -2.43 -4.20
N LEU A 125 3.76 -1.99 -3.24
CA LEU A 125 3.55 -0.57 -2.99
C LEU A 125 4.78 0.08 -2.37
N SER A 126 5.47 -0.59 -1.45
CA SER A 126 6.73 -0.10 -0.87
C SER A 126 7.85 0.01 -1.91
N GLY A 127 7.96 -0.95 -2.84
CA GLY A 127 8.92 -0.88 -3.95
C GLY A 127 8.67 0.34 -4.85
N ILE A 128 7.42 0.61 -5.20
CA ILE A 128 7.03 1.80 -5.98
C ILE A 128 7.33 3.08 -5.19
N ALA A 129 6.95 3.14 -3.91
CA ALA A 129 7.16 4.33 -3.07
C ALA A 129 8.66 4.61 -2.86
N THR A 130 9.47 3.57 -2.64
CA THR A 130 10.93 3.69 -2.51
C THR A 130 11.56 4.23 -3.78
N SER A 131 11.20 3.66 -4.94
CA SER A 131 11.68 4.15 -6.24
C SER A 131 11.26 5.60 -6.50
N ALA A 132 10.01 5.94 -6.17
CA ALA A 132 9.51 7.31 -6.29
C ALA A 132 10.26 8.27 -5.37
N ARG A 133 10.62 7.87 -4.15
CA ARG A 133 11.42 8.66 -3.21
C ARG A 133 12.79 8.98 -3.79
N THR A 134 13.46 8.02 -4.39
CA THR A 134 14.75 8.25 -5.06
C THR A 134 14.63 9.34 -6.13
N TRP A 135 13.62 9.27 -6.99
CA TRP A 135 13.38 10.27 -8.03
C TRP A 135 12.98 11.63 -7.46
N ALA A 136 12.14 11.66 -6.42
CA ALA A 136 11.74 12.90 -5.76
C ALA A 136 12.92 13.63 -5.13
N THR A 137 13.92 12.91 -4.63
CA THR A 137 15.15 13.45 -4.06
C THR A 137 16.04 14.08 -5.15
N VAL A 138 16.19 13.41 -6.30
CA VAL A 138 17.02 13.88 -7.42
C VAL A 138 16.39 15.07 -8.14
N ALA A 139 15.08 15.06 -8.35
CA ALA A 139 14.36 16.07 -9.11
C ALA A 139 13.06 16.49 -8.40
N PRO A 140 13.15 17.25 -7.28
CA PRO A 140 11.98 17.62 -6.47
C PRO A 140 10.91 18.36 -7.27
N GLY A 141 9.67 17.84 -7.24
CA GLY A 141 8.52 18.43 -7.92
C GLY A 141 8.56 18.38 -9.46
N GLN A 142 9.51 17.64 -10.05
CA GLN A 142 9.67 17.54 -11.51
C GLN A 142 9.31 16.17 -12.07
N VAL A 143 9.16 15.16 -11.22
CA VAL A 143 8.85 13.79 -11.62
C VAL A 143 7.40 13.47 -11.31
N ALA A 144 6.69 12.96 -12.31
CA ALA A 144 5.30 12.52 -12.17
C ALA A 144 5.08 11.15 -12.81
N CYS A 145 4.28 10.30 -12.16
CA CYS A 145 3.90 9.04 -12.78
C CYS A 145 2.91 9.26 -13.94
N THR A 146 2.91 8.33 -14.88
CA THR A 146 1.96 8.33 -16.00
C THR A 146 0.66 7.60 -15.59
N ARG A 147 -0.26 7.38 -16.55
CA ARG A 147 -1.42 6.49 -16.37
C ARG A 147 -1.12 5.03 -16.74
N LYS A 148 0.09 4.74 -17.17
CA LYS A 148 0.54 3.40 -17.49
C LYS A 148 0.99 2.72 -16.21
N THR A 149 0.04 2.46 -15.33
CA THR A 149 0.22 1.82 -14.02
C THR A 149 -0.48 0.46 -14.04
N VAL A 150 0.09 -0.53 -13.38
CA VAL A 150 -0.45 -1.90 -13.33
C VAL A 150 -1.68 -1.94 -12.42
N TYR A 151 -1.57 -1.40 -11.22
CA TYR A 151 -2.62 -1.42 -10.20
C TYR A 151 -3.38 -0.08 -10.09
N GLY A 152 -3.30 0.76 -11.10
CA GLY A 152 -4.12 1.96 -11.22
C GLY A 152 -3.90 3.00 -10.12
N LEU A 153 -4.88 3.18 -9.23
CA LEU A 153 -4.80 4.19 -8.16
C LEU A 153 -3.87 3.78 -7.04
N LEU A 154 -3.64 2.49 -6.81
CA LEU A 154 -2.72 2.00 -5.79
C LEU A 154 -1.28 2.43 -6.13
N ASP A 155 -0.85 2.24 -7.39
CA ASP A 155 0.47 2.68 -7.84
C ASP A 155 0.64 4.20 -7.71
N LYS A 156 -0.41 4.97 -8.04
CA LYS A 156 -0.38 6.42 -7.89
C LYS A 156 -0.30 6.87 -6.44
N TRP A 157 -0.97 6.16 -5.56
CA TRP A 157 -0.87 6.40 -4.12
C TRP A 157 0.56 6.11 -3.61
N ALA A 158 1.14 4.99 -3.98
CA ALA A 158 2.53 4.66 -3.63
C ALA A 158 3.53 5.71 -4.16
N VAL A 159 3.34 6.18 -5.41
CA VAL A 159 4.13 7.28 -5.99
C VAL A 159 3.99 8.56 -5.19
N HIS A 160 2.78 8.90 -4.73
CA HIS A 160 2.52 10.06 -3.88
C HIS A 160 3.23 9.95 -2.53
N LEU A 161 3.16 8.79 -1.86
CA LEU A 161 3.90 8.52 -0.62
C LEU A 161 5.41 8.69 -0.80
N GLY A 162 5.95 8.30 -1.97
CA GLY A 162 7.35 8.52 -2.34
C GLY A 162 7.73 9.98 -2.60
N GLY A 163 6.76 10.89 -2.72
CA GLY A 163 6.98 12.32 -2.93
C GLY A 163 7.04 12.75 -4.40
N CYS A 164 6.78 11.86 -5.35
CA CYS A 164 6.58 12.22 -6.75
C CYS A 164 5.11 12.62 -7.02
N LEU A 165 4.90 13.34 -8.12
CA LEU A 165 3.59 13.84 -8.53
C LEU A 165 2.78 12.73 -9.22
N THR A 166 1.47 12.72 -8.99
CA THR A 166 0.60 11.66 -9.50
C THR A 166 0.06 11.91 -10.90
N HIS A 167 0.27 13.14 -11.46
CA HIS A 167 -0.37 13.53 -12.71
C HIS A 167 -1.91 13.37 -12.64
N ARG A 168 -2.62 13.41 -13.78
CA ARG A 168 -4.07 13.22 -13.80
C ARG A 168 -4.47 11.77 -13.47
N ARG A 169 -5.64 11.59 -12.82
CA ARG A 169 -6.17 10.27 -12.45
C ARG A 169 -6.98 9.59 -13.56
N ASN A 170 -7.53 10.38 -14.48
CA ASN A 170 -8.42 9.92 -15.56
C ASN A 170 -8.15 10.70 -16.85
N ARG A 171 -9.03 10.54 -17.85
CA ARG A 171 -8.92 11.21 -19.15
C ARG A 171 -9.37 12.68 -19.14
N GLN A 172 -10.01 13.13 -18.08
CA GLN A 172 -10.46 14.53 -17.93
C GLN A 172 -9.37 15.41 -17.42
#